data_43ee0d7e485aca5dff65f9b1244dfe1e
#
_entry.id   43ee0d7e485aca5dff65f9b1244dfe1e
#
_cell.length_a   1.000
_cell.length_b   1.000
_cell.length_c   1.000
_cell.angle_alpha   90.00
_cell.angle_beta   90.00
_cell.angle_gamma   90.00
#
_symmetry.space_group_name_H-M   'P 1'
#
loop_
_entity.id
_entity.type
_entity.pdbx_description
1 polymer ?
#
loop_
_entity_poly.entity_id
_entity_poly.type
_entity_poly.pdbx_seq_one_letter_code
_entity_poly.pdbx_strand_id
1 'polypeptide(L)'
;MSSDLSSSTLDARARRIVAWVAALNLFGFFGEVLVASIIGSASLFADAADFLEDFLINALVLAALRWRPEGRRKASYVLAGLILVPAVASLSTAIWKMITGAVPEPFALSGTAVVAMLINLVCALLLVRLRRGGALTRGAWLAARNDVAANVLILLAGLVMLAWASPWPDIVVGLLIGAINLRAAAEVFEQARAEDPEIEED
;
A
#
# COMPACT_ATOMS: atom_id res chain seq x y z
N MET A 1 16.66 -1.65 39.57
CA MET A 1 17.46 -1.60 38.33
C MET A 1 16.48 -1.46 37.21
N SER A 2 16.10 -0.23 36.95
CA SER A 2 15.14 0.19 35.94
C SER A 2 15.79 0.04 34.56
N SER A 3 15.39 -0.98 33.82
CA SER A 3 15.70 -1.02 32.39
C SER A 3 14.82 0.02 31.72
N ASP A 4 15.40 1.15 31.46
CA ASP A 4 14.86 2.19 30.62
C ASP A 4 14.35 1.59 29.32
N LEU A 5 13.04 1.53 29.20
CA LEU A 5 12.35 1.50 27.93
C LEU A 5 12.49 2.89 27.30
N SER A 6 13.73 3.31 27.08
CA SER A 6 14.01 4.39 26.17
C SER A 6 13.47 3.96 24.83
N SER A 7 12.42 4.65 24.36
CA SER A 7 11.92 4.65 23.00
C SER A 7 13.14 4.60 22.07
N SER A 8 13.47 3.41 21.60
CA SER A 8 14.69 3.15 20.85
C SER A 8 14.65 3.99 19.60
N THR A 9 15.42 5.06 19.59
CA THR A 9 15.82 5.69 18.33
C THR A 9 16.29 4.58 17.42
N LEU A 10 15.56 4.36 16.31
CA LEU A 10 16.01 3.44 15.29
C LEU A 10 17.48 3.71 15.03
N ASP A 11 18.32 2.69 15.12
CA ASP A 11 19.73 2.86 14.82
C ASP A 11 19.90 3.39 13.39
N ALA A 12 21.02 3.98 13.07
CA ALA A 12 21.25 4.59 11.75
C ALA A 12 21.07 3.58 10.59
N ARG A 13 21.28 2.30 10.88
CA ARG A 13 21.10 1.21 9.92
C ARG A 13 19.62 0.93 9.69
N ALA A 14 18.81 0.82 10.74
CA ALA A 14 17.38 0.61 10.63
C ALA A 14 16.70 1.78 9.90
N ARG A 15 17.06 3.02 10.22
CA ARG A 15 16.57 4.21 9.51
C ARG A 15 16.89 4.17 8.02
N ARG A 16 18.09 3.74 7.63
CA ARG A 16 18.46 3.61 6.23
C ARG A 16 17.64 2.53 5.52
N ILE A 17 17.38 1.40 6.16
CA ILE A 17 16.53 0.33 5.61
C ILE A 17 15.12 0.86 5.38
N VAL A 18 14.49 1.49 6.38
CA VAL A 18 13.13 2.05 6.27
C VAL A 18 13.07 3.12 5.16
N ALA A 19 14.11 3.96 5.03
CA ALA A 19 14.17 4.95 3.96
C ALA A 19 14.25 4.32 2.57
N TRP A 20 15.00 3.23 2.41
CA TRP A 20 15.04 2.48 1.14
C TRP A 20 13.70 1.82 0.82
N VAL A 21 13.04 1.22 1.81
CA VAL A 21 11.70 0.64 1.64
C VAL A 21 10.70 1.71 1.24
N ALA A 22 10.70 2.87 1.90
CA ALA A 22 9.84 4.00 1.51
C ALA A 22 10.11 4.45 0.06
N ALA A 23 11.37 4.58 -0.34
CA ALA A 23 11.72 4.98 -1.70
C ALA A 23 11.28 3.95 -2.75
N LEU A 24 11.41 2.65 -2.47
CA LEU A 24 10.98 1.58 -3.35
C LEU A 24 9.46 1.57 -3.51
N ASN A 25 8.72 1.74 -2.41
CA ASN A 25 7.26 1.81 -2.46
C ASN A 25 6.77 3.05 -3.23
N LEU A 26 7.42 4.20 -3.04
CA LEU A 26 7.08 5.40 -3.82
C LEU A 26 7.34 5.21 -5.32
N PHE A 27 8.43 4.53 -5.67
CA PHE A 27 8.74 4.18 -7.06
C PHE A 27 7.70 3.20 -7.63
N GLY A 28 7.32 2.16 -6.87
CA GLY A 28 6.27 1.21 -7.23
C GLY A 28 4.94 1.92 -7.47
N PHE A 29 4.52 2.79 -6.56
CA PHE A 29 3.31 3.60 -6.69
C PHE A 29 3.23 4.37 -8.02
N PHE A 30 4.24 5.16 -8.33
CA PHE A 30 4.23 5.94 -9.58
C PHE A 30 4.29 5.04 -10.82
N GLY A 31 5.07 3.96 -10.78
CA GLY A 31 5.15 2.98 -11.86
C GLY A 31 3.79 2.34 -12.15
N GLU A 32 3.10 1.88 -11.12
CA GLU A 32 1.79 1.25 -11.28
C GLU A 32 0.69 2.22 -11.69
N VAL A 33 0.63 3.42 -11.07
CA VAL A 33 -0.33 4.46 -11.49
C VAL A 33 -0.15 4.79 -12.97
N LEU A 34 1.09 4.91 -13.44
CA LEU A 34 1.37 5.18 -14.83
C LEU A 34 0.85 4.06 -15.75
N VAL A 35 1.23 2.80 -15.46
CA VAL A 35 0.81 1.66 -16.30
C VAL A 35 -0.70 1.46 -16.20
N ALA A 36 -1.27 1.50 -14.99
CA ALA A 36 -2.72 1.39 -14.77
C ALA A 36 -3.51 2.43 -15.57
N SER A 37 -3.01 3.66 -15.63
CA SER A 37 -3.64 4.75 -16.40
C SER A 37 -3.57 4.50 -17.91
N ILE A 38 -2.49 3.91 -18.41
CA ILE A 38 -2.30 3.63 -19.84
C ILE A 38 -3.18 2.46 -20.29
N ILE A 39 -3.20 1.35 -19.55
CA ILE A 39 -3.92 0.12 -19.95
C ILE A 39 -5.33 0.04 -19.36
N GLY A 40 -5.70 0.95 -18.47
CA GLY A 40 -7.00 0.95 -17.78
C GLY A 40 -7.14 -0.28 -16.86
N SER A 41 -6.17 -0.60 -16.01
CA SER A 41 -6.23 -1.74 -15.09
C SER A 41 -6.78 -1.35 -13.73
N ALA A 42 -7.85 -2.02 -13.28
CA ALA A 42 -8.42 -1.82 -11.96
C ALA A 42 -7.55 -2.45 -10.87
N SER A 43 -6.97 -3.61 -11.13
CA SER A 43 -6.12 -4.29 -10.15
C SER A 43 -4.81 -3.56 -9.88
N LEU A 44 -4.17 -2.97 -10.92
CA LEU A 44 -2.99 -2.14 -10.72
C LEU A 44 -3.29 -0.83 -9.97
N PHE A 45 -4.46 -0.19 -10.18
CA PHE A 45 -4.84 0.95 -9.35
C PHE A 45 -5.06 0.56 -7.90
N ALA A 46 -5.58 -0.64 -7.63
CA ALA A 46 -5.74 -1.14 -6.28
C ALA A 46 -4.36 -1.41 -5.61
N ASP A 47 -3.45 -2.07 -6.31
CA ASP A 47 -2.09 -2.37 -5.82
C ASP A 47 -1.26 -1.08 -5.62
N ALA A 48 -1.46 -0.08 -6.48
CA ALA A 48 -0.85 1.24 -6.27
C ALA A 48 -1.28 1.88 -4.94
N ALA A 49 -2.50 1.61 -4.43
CA ALA A 49 -2.92 2.08 -3.11
C ALA A 49 -2.07 1.45 -2.00
N ASP A 50 -1.75 0.16 -2.10
CA ASP A 50 -0.89 -0.55 -1.15
C ASP A 50 0.53 0.03 -1.15
N PHE A 51 1.12 0.26 -2.32
CA PHE A 51 2.42 0.94 -2.43
C PHE A 51 2.41 2.33 -1.78
N LEU A 52 1.34 3.10 -1.97
CA LEU A 52 1.21 4.42 -1.36
C LEU A 52 1.08 4.29 0.16
N GLU A 53 0.24 3.39 0.66
CA GLU A 53 0.07 3.14 2.10
C GLU A 53 1.40 2.75 2.74
N ASP A 54 2.11 1.80 2.17
CA ASP A 54 3.42 1.35 2.64
C ASP A 54 4.46 2.47 2.64
N PHE A 55 4.51 3.30 1.58
CA PHE A 55 5.36 4.49 1.57
C PHE A 55 5.05 5.40 2.74
N LEU A 56 3.77 5.67 2.98
CA LEU A 56 3.32 6.62 3.99
C LEU A 56 3.58 6.10 5.41
N ILE A 57 3.36 4.81 5.67
CA ILE A 57 3.69 4.17 6.94
C ILE A 57 5.20 4.26 7.21
N ASN A 58 6.03 3.92 6.23
CA ASN A 58 7.48 3.99 6.38
C ASN A 58 7.98 5.44 6.53
N ALA A 59 7.41 6.40 5.81
CA ALA A 59 7.70 7.82 5.96
C ALA A 59 7.30 8.34 7.35
N LEU A 60 6.15 7.91 7.87
CA LEU A 60 5.70 8.24 9.23
C LEU A 60 6.68 7.68 10.28
N VAL A 61 7.13 6.44 10.14
CA VAL A 61 8.15 5.84 11.02
C VAL A 61 9.43 6.67 11.05
N LEU A 62 9.86 7.20 9.90
CA LEU A 62 11.04 8.07 9.81
C LEU A 62 10.82 9.46 10.42
N ALA A 63 9.61 10.00 10.31
CA ALA A 63 9.25 11.34 10.76
C ALA A 63 8.81 11.38 12.24
N ALA A 64 8.21 10.29 12.76
CA ALA A 64 7.59 10.22 14.08
C ALA A 64 8.54 10.59 15.25
N LEU A 65 9.86 10.47 15.04
CA LEU A 65 10.88 10.88 16.02
C LEU A 65 10.97 12.40 16.24
N ARG A 66 10.31 13.22 15.41
CA ARG A 66 10.43 14.69 15.41
C ARG A 66 9.11 15.46 15.52
N TRP A 67 7.96 14.77 15.42
CA TRP A 67 6.66 15.45 15.33
C TRP A 67 5.95 15.53 16.67
N ARG A 68 5.28 16.67 16.90
CA ARG A 68 4.34 16.84 18.01
C ARG A 68 3.08 16.01 17.76
N PRO A 69 2.33 15.60 18.82
CA PRO A 69 1.12 14.78 18.68
C PRO A 69 0.10 15.34 17.67
N GLU A 70 -0.15 16.65 17.70
CA GLU A 70 -1.06 17.35 16.76
C GLU A 70 -0.61 17.23 15.29
N GLY A 71 0.70 17.25 15.04
CA GLY A 71 1.25 17.06 13.70
C GLY A 71 1.04 15.65 13.19
N ARG A 72 1.13 14.64 14.06
CA ARG A 72 0.87 13.24 13.72
C ARG A 72 -0.58 13.02 13.33
N ARG A 73 -1.54 13.56 14.09
CA ARG A 73 -2.99 13.46 13.79
C ARG A 73 -3.33 14.04 12.42
N LYS A 74 -2.88 15.26 12.13
CA LYS A 74 -3.08 15.89 10.80
C LYS A 74 -2.48 15.04 9.68
N ALA A 75 -1.30 14.47 9.90
CA ALA A 75 -0.68 13.56 8.93
C ALA A 75 -1.54 12.32 8.70
N SER A 76 -2.07 11.68 9.75
CA SER A 76 -2.94 10.50 9.62
C SER A 76 -4.19 10.77 8.78
N TYR A 77 -4.86 11.92 8.95
CA TYR A 77 -5.98 12.31 8.08
C TYR A 77 -5.57 12.53 6.62
N VAL A 78 -4.44 13.19 6.39
CA VAL A 78 -3.90 13.37 5.02
C VAL A 78 -3.55 12.03 4.41
N LEU A 79 -2.96 11.13 5.18
CA LEU A 79 -2.62 9.77 4.77
C LEU A 79 -3.85 8.98 4.32
N ALA A 80 -4.88 8.92 5.17
CA ALA A 80 -6.14 8.25 4.85
C ALA A 80 -6.77 8.82 3.56
N GLY A 81 -6.75 10.14 3.39
CA GLY A 81 -7.23 10.80 2.16
C GLY A 81 -6.41 10.44 0.92
N LEU A 82 -5.09 10.34 1.02
CA LEU A 82 -4.22 10.00 -0.10
C LEU A 82 -4.39 8.52 -0.55
N ILE A 83 -4.57 7.59 0.39
CA ILE A 83 -4.83 6.17 0.09
C ILE A 83 -6.17 6.00 -0.65
N LEU A 84 -7.17 6.83 -0.33
CA LEU A 84 -8.46 6.78 -1.01
C LEU A 84 -8.38 7.13 -2.50
N VAL A 85 -7.42 7.94 -2.94
CA VAL A 85 -7.33 8.37 -4.35
C VAL A 85 -7.15 7.19 -5.31
N PRO A 86 -6.12 6.33 -5.17
CA PRO A 86 -5.99 5.17 -6.06
C PRO A 86 -7.07 4.10 -5.81
N ALA A 87 -7.60 3.97 -4.57
CA ALA A 87 -8.72 3.06 -4.30
C ALA A 87 -9.99 3.48 -5.06
N VAL A 88 -10.31 4.78 -5.11
CA VAL A 88 -11.42 5.32 -5.90
C VAL A 88 -11.13 5.17 -7.40
N ALA A 89 -9.89 5.37 -7.84
CA ALA A 89 -9.50 5.13 -9.23
C ALA A 89 -9.71 3.67 -9.65
N SER A 90 -9.32 2.71 -8.80
CA SER A 90 -9.57 1.28 -9.02
C SER A 90 -11.05 0.97 -9.18
N LEU A 91 -11.88 1.42 -8.23
CA LEU A 91 -13.34 1.20 -8.28
C LEU A 91 -13.97 1.83 -9.53
N SER A 92 -13.59 3.07 -9.85
CA SER A 92 -14.09 3.79 -11.03
C SER A 92 -13.70 3.06 -12.32
N THR A 93 -12.47 2.55 -12.40
CA THR A 93 -11.96 1.78 -13.53
C THR A 93 -12.71 0.44 -13.66
N ALA A 94 -12.95 -0.24 -12.53
CA ALA A 94 -13.72 -1.49 -12.53
C ALA A 94 -15.15 -1.28 -13.05
N ILE A 95 -15.84 -0.24 -12.58
CA ILE A 95 -17.20 0.12 -13.04
C ILE A 95 -17.19 0.47 -14.53
N TRP A 96 -16.24 1.30 -14.97
CA TRP A 96 -16.11 1.66 -16.39
C TRP A 96 -15.90 0.43 -17.27
N LYS A 97 -15.09 -0.54 -16.85
CA LYS A 97 -14.86 -1.79 -17.56
C LYS A 97 -16.07 -2.71 -17.58
N MET A 98 -16.86 -2.76 -16.52
CA MET A 98 -18.13 -3.51 -16.50
C MET A 98 -19.10 -3.00 -17.59
N ILE A 99 -19.08 -1.69 -17.86
CA ILE A 99 -19.96 -1.04 -18.83
C ILE A 99 -19.40 -1.18 -20.25
N THR A 100 -18.10 -0.99 -20.45
CA THR A 100 -17.47 -0.90 -21.77
C THR A 100 -16.94 -2.24 -22.28
N GLY A 101 -16.69 -3.21 -21.39
CA GLY A 101 -16.03 -4.46 -21.73
C GLY A 101 -14.54 -4.29 -22.08
N ALA A 102 -13.93 -3.13 -21.78
CA ALA A 102 -12.54 -2.85 -22.14
C ALA A 102 -11.59 -3.81 -21.40
N VAL A 103 -10.74 -4.49 -22.16
CA VAL A 103 -9.77 -5.46 -21.66
C VAL A 103 -8.40 -4.77 -21.56
N PRO A 104 -7.74 -4.75 -20.40
CA PRO A 104 -6.39 -4.23 -20.29
C PRO A 104 -5.41 -5.12 -21.06
N GLU A 105 -4.28 -4.56 -21.45
CA GLU A 105 -3.24 -5.31 -22.15
C GLU A 105 -2.61 -6.34 -21.18
N PRO A 106 -2.75 -7.69 -21.43
CA PRO A 106 -2.39 -8.71 -20.46
C PRO A 106 -0.89 -8.83 -20.20
N PHE A 107 -0.02 -8.55 -21.20
CA PHE A 107 1.43 -8.60 -21.02
C PHE A 107 1.93 -7.44 -20.16
N ALA A 108 1.40 -6.22 -20.37
CA ALA A 108 1.74 -5.07 -19.53
C ALA A 108 1.23 -5.28 -18.11
N LEU A 109 0.03 -5.81 -17.93
CA LEU A 109 -0.53 -6.15 -16.62
C LEU A 109 0.37 -7.17 -15.90
N SER A 110 0.65 -8.31 -16.54
CA SER A 110 1.48 -9.38 -15.95
C SER A 110 2.91 -8.92 -15.69
N GLY A 111 3.50 -8.16 -16.61
CA GLY A 111 4.85 -7.63 -16.48
C GLY A 111 4.97 -6.65 -15.30
N THR A 112 4.00 -5.77 -15.14
CA THR A 112 3.93 -4.82 -14.02
C THR A 112 3.78 -5.56 -12.70
N ALA A 113 2.87 -6.56 -12.62
CA ALA A 113 2.69 -7.37 -11.42
C ALA A 113 3.98 -8.12 -11.02
N VAL A 114 4.76 -8.61 -11.98
CA VAL A 114 6.07 -9.23 -11.66
C VAL A 114 7.03 -8.20 -11.09
N VAL A 115 7.12 -7.00 -11.66
CA VAL A 115 8.00 -5.94 -11.14
C VAL A 115 7.56 -5.51 -9.74
N ALA A 116 6.27 -5.30 -9.53
CA ALA A 116 5.69 -4.96 -8.23
C ALA A 116 5.97 -6.05 -7.18
N MET A 117 5.74 -7.31 -7.53
CA MET A 117 6.05 -8.47 -6.68
C MET A 117 7.55 -8.50 -6.27
N LEU A 118 8.45 -8.20 -7.20
CA LEU A 118 9.89 -8.15 -6.89
C LEU A 118 10.23 -6.99 -5.95
N ILE A 119 9.63 -5.81 -6.14
CA ILE A 119 9.79 -4.67 -5.23
C ILE A 119 9.33 -5.06 -3.84
N ASN A 120 8.11 -5.59 -3.68
CA ASN A 120 7.54 -5.99 -2.40
C ASN A 120 8.33 -7.12 -1.74
N LEU A 121 8.85 -8.07 -2.52
CA LEU A 121 9.75 -9.11 -2.02
C LEU A 121 11.06 -8.51 -1.46
N VAL A 122 11.66 -7.56 -2.17
CA VAL A 122 12.86 -6.85 -1.69
C VAL A 122 12.54 -6.08 -0.41
N CYS A 123 11.41 -5.37 -0.35
CA CYS A 123 10.94 -4.67 0.86
C CYS A 123 10.78 -5.64 2.03
N ALA A 124 10.08 -6.76 1.84
CA ALA A 124 9.90 -7.80 2.87
C ALA A 124 11.24 -8.37 3.36
N LEU A 125 12.20 -8.65 2.46
CA LEU A 125 13.52 -9.14 2.82
C LEU A 125 14.36 -8.10 3.57
N LEU A 126 14.23 -6.82 3.25
CA LEU A 126 14.87 -5.73 3.98
C LEU A 126 14.28 -5.60 5.40
N LEU A 127 12.95 -5.69 5.52
CA LEU A 127 12.23 -5.52 6.78
C LEU A 127 12.28 -6.78 7.67
N VAL A 128 12.54 -7.97 7.11
CA VAL A 128 12.60 -9.22 7.89
C VAL A 128 13.56 -9.16 9.07
N ARG A 129 14.65 -8.42 8.94
CA ARG A 129 15.65 -8.24 9.99
C ARG A 129 15.17 -7.30 11.10
N LEU A 130 14.24 -6.41 10.78
CA LEU A 130 13.67 -5.42 11.71
C LEU A 130 12.38 -5.90 12.38
N ARG A 131 11.77 -7.01 11.93
CA ARG A 131 10.48 -7.52 12.43
C ARG A 131 10.41 -7.81 13.93
N ARG A 132 11.57 -7.98 14.57
CA ARG A 132 11.69 -8.21 16.03
C ARG A 132 11.88 -6.91 16.81
N GLY A 133 12.03 -5.77 16.13
CA GLY A 133 12.33 -4.48 16.74
C GLY A 133 11.13 -3.73 17.31
N GLY A 134 9.89 -4.23 17.09
CA GLY A 134 8.67 -3.62 17.59
C GLY A 134 7.45 -3.86 16.70
N ALA A 135 6.28 -3.36 17.14
CA ALA A 135 5.00 -3.57 16.46
C ALA A 135 4.99 -2.94 15.05
N LEU A 136 5.49 -1.71 14.89
CA LEU A 136 5.52 -1.01 13.60
C LEU A 136 6.37 -1.74 12.56
N THR A 137 7.58 -2.17 12.91
CA THR A 137 8.47 -2.88 11.99
C THR A 137 7.98 -4.28 11.65
N ARG A 138 7.26 -4.92 12.58
CA ARG A 138 6.57 -6.18 12.32
C ARG A 138 5.39 -5.99 11.38
N GLY A 139 4.61 -4.91 11.58
CA GLY A 139 3.49 -4.54 10.72
C GLY A 139 3.95 -4.29 9.28
N ALA A 140 4.96 -3.46 9.08
CA ALA A 140 5.51 -3.16 7.76
C ALA A 140 6.03 -4.43 7.04
N TRP A 141 6.67 -5.38 7.77
CA TRP A 141 7.07 -6.64 7.17
C TRP A 141 5.89 -7.51 6.77
N LEU A 142 4.80 -7.55 7.58
CA LEU A 142 3.59 -8.31 7.26
C LEU A 142 2.87 -7.72 6.04
N ALA A 143 2.78 -6.40 5.93
CA ALA A 143 2.22 -5.70 4.78
C ALA A 143 2.97 -6.10 3.51
N ALA A 144 4.27 -5.81 3.42
CA ALA A 144 5.08 -6.16 2.25
C ALA A 144 5.02 -7.65 1.85
N ARG A 145 4.82 -8.56 2.80
CA ARG A 145 4.60 -9.98 2.51
C ARG A 145 3.21 -10.25 1.91
N ASN A 146 2.19 -9.55 2.40
CA ASN A 146 0.82 -9.71 1.87
C ASN A 146 0.72 -9.15 0.45
N ASP A 147 1.42 -8.05 0.16
CA ASP A 147 1.44 -7.43 -1.17
C ASP A 147 2.09 -8.34 -2.22
N VAL A 148 3.10 -9.14 -1.82
CA VAL A 148 3.61 -10.20 -2.70
C VAL A 148 2.49 -11.17 -3.09
N ALA A 149 1.59 -11.53 -2.18
CA ALA A 149 0.47 -12.42 -2.49
C ALA A 149 -0.60 -11.73 -3.37
N ALA A 150 -0.87 -10.44 -3.14
CA ALA A 150 -1.76 -9.65 -3.99
C ALA A 150 -1.22 -9.57 -5.42
N ASN A 151 0.08 -9.33 -5.58
CA ASN A 151 0.74 -9.30 -6.89
C ASN A 151 0.72 -10.65 -7.61
N VAL A 152 0.77 -11.77 -6.88
CA VAL A 152 0.54 -13.10 -7.47
C VAL A 152 -0.88 -13.21 -8.06
N LEU A 153 -1.90 -12.67 -7.38
CA LEU A 153 -3.26 -12.65 -7.91
C LEU A 153 -3.38 -11.79 -9.18
N ILE A 154 -2.72 -10.62 -9.21
CA ILE A 154 -2.70 -9.74 -10.40
C ILE A 154 -2.00 -10.44 -11.57
N LEU A 155 -0.86 -11.08 -11.30
CA LEU A 155 -0.16 -11.88 -12.31
C LEU A 155 -1.03 -13.00 -12.86
N LEU A 156 -1.71 -13.74 -11.99
CA LEU A 156 -2.64 -14.80 -12.41
C LEU A 156 -3.81 -14.24 -13.23
N ALA A 157 -4.37 -13.08 -12.86
CA ALA A 157 -5.39 -12.41 -13.65
C ALA A 157 -4.88 -12.10 -15.07
N GLY A 158 -3.68 -11.53 -15.19
CA GLY A 158 -3.06 -11.25 -16.48
C GLY A 158 -2.84 -12.52 -17.31
N LEU A 159 -2.34 -13.61 -16.70
CA LEU A 159 -2.14 -14.89 -17.37
C LEU A 159 -3.47 -15.52 -17.83
N VAL A 160 -4.53 -15.45 -17.02
CA VAL A 160 -5.87 -15.91 -17.42
C VAL A 160 -6.39 -15.11 -18.60
N MET A 161 -6.14 -13.80 -18.63
CA MET A 161 -6.56 -12.92 -19.71
C MET A 161 -5.84 -13.20 -21.05
N LEU A 162 -4.65 -13.81 -21.04
CA LEU A 162 -3.99 -14.29 -22.25
C LEU A 162 -4.78 -15.42 -22.93
N ALA A 163 -5.43 -16.27 -22.13
CA ALA A 163 -6.23 -17.38 -22.63
C ALA A 163 -7.71 -17.01 -22.83
N TRP A 164 -8.19 -16.06 -22.04
CA TRP A 164 -9.58 -15.60 -22.05
C TRP A 164 -9.61 -14.07 -22.08
N ALA A 165 -9.74 -13.48 -23.26
CA ALA A 165 -9.76 -12.03 -23.50
C ALA A 165 -11.01 -11.39 -22.88
N SER A 166 -11.00 -11.23 -21.56
CA SER A 166 -12.12 -10.73 -20.77
C SER A 166 -11.60 -9.74 -19.70
N PRO A 167 -12.31 -8.65 -19.39
CA PRO A 167 -11.91 -7.73 -18.33
C PRO A 167 -12.14 -8.28 -16.91
N TRP A 168 -12.91 -9.36 -16.76
CA TRP A 168 -13.36 -9.87 -15.48
C TRP A 168 -12.24 -10.28 -14.52
N PRO A 169 -11.15 -10.94 -14.95
CA PRO A 169 -10.07 -11.29 -14.02
C PRO A 169 -9.46 -10.05 -13.34
N ASP A 170 -9.20 -8.99 -14.10
CA ASP A 170 -8.68 -7.73 -13.58
C ASP A 170 -9.71 -6.99 -12.70
N ILE A 171 -10.98 -6.99 -13.09
CA ILE A 171 -12.07 -6.38 -12.31
C ILE A 171 -12.20 -7.08 -10.94
N VAL A 172 -12.24 -8.41 -10.92
CA VAL A 172 -12.42 -9.18 -9.69
C VAL A 172 -11.25 -8.97 -8.74
N VAL A 173 -10.02 -9.04 -9.24
CA VAL A 173 -8.82 -8.82 -8.43
C VAL A 173 -8.76 -7.36 -7.95
N GLY A 174 -9.05 -6.40 -8.81
CA GLY A 174 -9.07 -4.98 -8.45
C GLY A 174 -10.12 -4.66 -7.38
N LEU A 175 -11.32 -5.24 -7.47
CA LEU A 175 -12.36 -5.07 -6.46
C LEU A 175 -11.98 -5.73 -5.13
N LEU A 176 -11.34 -6.91 -5.17
CA LEU A 176 -10.91 -7.63 -3.98
C LEU A 176 -9.84 -6.83 -3.22
N ILE A 177 -8.77 -6.43 -3.90
CA ILE A 177 -7.69 -5.63 -3.30
C ILE A 177 -8.23 -4.26 -2.89
N GLY A 178 -8.98 -3.58 -3.76
CA GLY A 178 -9.57 -2.28 -3.45
C GLY A 178 -10.50 -2.27 -2.24
N ALA A 179 -11.25 -3.36 -2.00
CA ALA A 179 -12.08 -3.51 -0.80
C ALA A 179 -11.24 -3.66 0.47
N ILE A 180 -10.09 -4.34 0.38
CA ILE A 180 -9.15 -4.46 1.50
C ILE A 180 -8.57 -3.09 1.84
N ASN A 181 -8.13 -2.33 0.83
CA ASN A 181 -7.53 -1.00 0.99
C ASN A 181 -8.53 0.02 1.51
N LEU A 182 -9.79 -0.07 1.08
CA LEU A 182 -10.85 0.81 1.60
C LEU A 182 -11.08 0.57 3.10
N ARG A 183 -10.99 -0.69 3.56
CA ARG A 183 -11.07 -1.01 5.00
C ARG A 183 -9.86 -0.47 5.74
N ALA A 184 -8.65 -0.65 5.20
CA ALA A 184 -7.43 -0.11 5.81
C ALA A 184 -7.50 1.41 5.95
N ALA A 185 -7.93 2.13 4.90
CA ALA A 185 -8.12 3.58 4.94
C ALA A 185 -9.16 4.00 5.99
N ALA A 186 -10.27 3.25 6.13
CA ALA A 186 -11.28 3.50 7.15
C ALA A 186 -10.73 3.30 8.57
N GLU A 187 -9.96 2.24 8.80
CA GLU A 187 -9.31 1.96 10.09
C GLU A 187 -8.32 3.07 10.47
N VAL A 188 -7.50 3.57 9.52
CA VAL A 188 -6.59 4.71 9.74
C VAL A 188 -7.37 5.98 10.09
N PHE A 189 -8.49 6.21 9.41
CA PHE A 189 -9.35 7.37 9.69
C PHE A 189 -9.99 7.29 11.08
N GLU A 190 -10.51 6.13 11.49
CA GLU A 190 -11.09 5.91 12.82
C GLU A 190 -10.03 6.06 13.92
N GLN A 191 -8.83 5.55 13.73
CA GLN A 191 -7.73 5.74 14.68
C GLN A 191 -7.37 7.23 14.82
N ALA A 192 -7.26 7.96 13.69
CA ALA A 192 -6.99 9.40 13.73
C ALA A 192 -8.10 10.19 14.44
N ARG A 193 -9.34 9.73 14.33
CA ARG A 193 -10.50 10.33 15.04
C ARG A 193 -10.49 10.01 16.54
N ALA A 194 -10.14 8.78 16.91
CA ALA A 194 -10.06 8.38 18.32
C ALA A 194 -8.95 9.11 19.10
N GLU A 195 -7.94 9.63 18.40
CA GLU A 195 -6.88 10.46 18.99
C GLU A 195 -7.28 11.95 19.09
N ASP A 196 -8.57 12.31 18.81
CA ASP A 196 -9.04 13.69 18.85
C ASP A 196 -9.53 14.04 20.24
N PRO A 197 -8.84 14.93 21.00
CA PRO A 197 -9.23 15.31 22.36
C PRO A 197 -10.56 16.08 22.42
N GLU A 198 -11.06 16.63 21.30
CA GLU A 198 -12.36 17.34 21.27
C GLU A 198 -13.55 16.38 21.33
N ILE A 199 -13.35 15.05 21.17
CA ILE A 199 -14.42 14.04 21.22
C ILE A 199 -14.53 13.40 22.61
N GLU A 200 -13.52 13.54 23.46
CA GLU A 200 -13.55 13.00 24.84
C GLU A 200 -14.29 13.91 25.84
N GLU A 201 -14.76 15.11 25.46
CA GLU A 201 -15.44 16.09 26.34
C GLU A 201 -16.98 16.11 26.21
N ASP A 202 -17.59 15.25 25.39
CA ASP A 202 -19.06 15.06 25.30
C ASP A 202 -19.48 13.69 25.85
#